data_17bb0c63be3bad37bf1b9fda8d946ac1
#
_entry.id   17bb0c63be3bad37bf1b9fda8d946ac1
#
_cell.length_a   1.000
_cell.length_b   1.000
_cell.length_c   1.000
_cell.angle_alpha   90.00
_cell.angle_beta   90.00
_cell.angle_gamma   90.00
#
_symmetry.space_group_name_H-M   'P 1'
#
loop_
_entity.id
_entity.type
_entity.pdbx_description
1 polymer ?
#
loop_
_entity_poly.entity_id
_entity_poly.type
_entity_poly.pdbx_seq_one_letter_code
_entity_poly.pdbx_strand_id
1 'polypeptide(L)'
;MLAQQDADASNAMATREMEQQAWRTRAMVGQQRAAIAANNVDPTLGTPAEILGETAMFGEVDQQTIRMNAARQAWGFNAQAQNQRTQASLSRWNGNAQATGTILGSLASAASMGMGGMGGAGRSAVGARTTGTINNGGWAGGYA
;
A
#
# COMPACT_ATOMS: atom_id res chain seq x y z
N MET A 1 8.12 -3.31 -8.72
CA MET A 1 9.47 -3.12 -8.18
C MET A 1 9.57 -1.94 -7.21
N LEU A 2 9.04 -0.75 -7.53
CA LEU A 2 9.11 0.43 -6.65
C LEU A 2 8.53 0.17 -5.24
N ALA A 3 7.32 -0.37 -5.12
CA ALA A 3 6.68 -0.58 -3.83
C ALA A 3 7.41 -1.59 -2.90
N GLN A 4 8.19 -2.52 -3.45
CA GLN A 4 9.08 -3.36 -2.65
C GLN A 4 10.29 -2.57 -2.13
N GLN A 5 10.87 -1.71 -2.96
CA GLN A 5 11.96 -0.82 -2.54
C GLN A 5 11.49 0.16 -1.46
N ASP A 6 10.24 0.66 -1.57
CA ASP A 6 9.64 1.53 -0.56
C ASP A 6 9.42 0.79 0.78
N ALA A 7 9.01 -0.47 0.74
CA ALA A 7 8.88 -1.31 1.93
C ALA A 7 10.25 -1.58 2.60
N ASP A 8 11.28 -1.88 1.80
CA ASP A 8 12.64 -2.11 2.29
C ASP A 8 13.25 -0.82 2.87
N ALA A 9 13.01 0.32 2.20
CA ALA A 9 13.44 1.63 2.69
C ALA A 9 12.75 1.98 4.02
N SER A 10 11.45 1.72 4.17
CA SER A 10 10.70 1.91 5.41
C SER A 10 11.29 1.08 6.56
N ASN A 11 11.61 -0.20 6.31
CA ASN A 11 12.24 -1.06 7.30
C ASN A 11 13.64 -0.58 7.68
N ALA A 12 14.44 -0.11 6.71
CA ALA A 12 15.77 0.43 6.97
C ALA A 12 15.72 1.73 7.78
N MET A 13 14.74 2.61 7.53
CA MET A 13 14.51 3.81 8.33
C MET A 13 14.12 3.45 9.78
N ALA A 14 13.20 2.51 9.96
CA ALA A 14 12.80 2.05 11.29
C ALA A 14 13.95 1.46 12.09
N THR A 15 14.85 0.72 11.44
CA THR A 15 16.05 0.19 12.10
C THR A 15 16.93 1.32 12.64
N ARG A 16 17.16 2.37 11.85
CA ARG A 16 17.92 3.55 12.29
C ARG A 16 17.21 4.31 13.42
N GLU A 17 15.90 4.46 13.35
CA GLU A 17 15.11 5.09 14.42
C GLU A 17 15.18 4.29 15.71
N MET A 18 15.08 2.96 15.65
CA MET A 18 15.25 2.09 16.82
C MET A 18 16.64 2.22 17.43
N GLU A 19 17.69 2.25 16.62
CA GLU A 19 19.06 2.46 17.08
C GLU A 19 19.23 3.82 17.78
N GLN A 20 18.70 4.90 17.17
CA GLN A 20 18.71 6.23 17.79
C GLN A 20 17.95 6.25 19.10
N GLN A 21 16.79 5.62 19.17
CA GLN A 21 16.02 5.52 20.41
C GLN A 21 16.76 4.72 21.47
N ALA A 22 17.38 3.60 21.11
CA ALA A 22 18.22 2.82 22.01
C ALA A 22 19.37 3.65 22.58
N TRP A 23 20.05 4.46 21.76
CA TRP A 23 21.09 5.38 22.22
C TRP A 23 20.56 6.44 23.17
N ARG A 24 19.40 7.04 22.89
CA ARG A 24 18.75 8.03 23.76
C ARG A 24 18.39 7.42 25.11
N THR A 25 17.79 6.24 25.11
CA THR A 25 17.41 5.53 26.33
C THR A 25 18.65 5.22 27.18
N ARG A 26 19.72 4.69 26.57
CA ARG A 26 20.98 4.41 27.27
C ARG A 26 21.62 5.68 27.85
N ALA A 27 21.59 6.79 27.10
CA ALA A 27 22.11 8.07 27.57
C ALA A 27 21.29 8.57 28.76
N MET A 28 19.96 8.47 28.71
CA MET A 28 19.06 8.86 29.81
C MET A 28 19.29 8.02 31.05
N VAL A 29 19.34 6.70 30.92
CA VAL A 29 19.66 5.79 32.04
C VAL A 29 21.05 6.08 32.62
N GLY A 30 22.03 6.39 31.75
CA GLY A 30 23.37 6.77 32.20
C GLY A 30 23.38 8.07 33.00
N GLN A 31 22.65 9.09 32.53
CA GLN A 31 22.52 10.38 33.24
C GLN A 31 21.79 10.23 34.59
N GLN A 32 20.70 9.46 34.62
CA GLN A 32 19.98 9.17 35.85
C GLN A 32 20.86 8.42 36.86
N ARG A 33 21.62 7.43 36.40
CA ARG A 33 22.54 6.66 37.22
C ARG A 33 23.66 7.56 37.81
N ALA A 34 24.22 8.44 36.99
CA ALA A 34 25.22 9.41 37.42
C ALA A 34 24.64 10.39 38.44
N ALA A 35 23.44 10.91 38.24
CA ALA A 35 22.76 11.80 39.17
C ALA A 35 22.47 11.13 40.53
N ILE A 36 22.01 9.87 40.52
CA ILE A 36 21.75 9.09 41.71
C ILE A 36 23.05 8.87 42.49
N ALA A 37 24.11 8.46 41.80
CA ALA A 37 25.43 8.23 42.40
C ALA A 37 26.06 9.56 42.98
N ALA A 38 25.85 10.71 42.31
CA ALA A 38 26.32 12.00 42.78
C ALA A 38 25.67 12.43 44.11
N ASN A 39 24.49 11.89 44.43
CA ASN A 39 23.81 12.09 45.71
C ASN A 39 24.15 11.01 46.75
N ASN A 40 25.22 10.26 46.57
CA ASN A 40 25.63 9.14 47.43
C ASN A 40 24.55 8.06 47.63
N VAL A 41 23.66 7.87 46.67
CA VAL A 41 22.63 6.83 46.66
C VAL A 41 23.12 5.70 45.78
N ASP A 42 22.93 4.45 46.23
CA ASP A 42 23.26 3.27 45.40
C ASP A 42 22.24 3.12 44.27
N PRO A 43 22.64 3.21 42.99
CA PRO A 43 21.72 3.10 41.86
C PRO A 43 21.28 1.65 41.60
N THR A 44 21.79 0.66 42.35
CA THR A 44 21.51 -0.76 42.12
C THR A 44 20.48 -1.34 43.10
N LEU A 45 20.05 -0.56 44.09
CA LEU A 45 19.16 -1.04 45.16
C LEU A 45 17.93 -0.13 45.31
N GLY A 46 16.79 -0.74 45.61
CA GLY A 46 15.53 -0.08 45.95
C GLY A 46 14.95 0.79 44.82
N THR A 47 14.29 1.88 45.19
CA THR A 47 13.60 2.78 44.27
C THR A 47 14.48 3.34 43.14
N PRO A 48 15.77 3.68 43.34
CA PRO A 48 16.65 4.08 42.26
C PRO A 48 16.81 3.00 41.17
N ALA A 49 16.95 1.74 41.55
CA ALA A 49 17.05 0.64 40.61
C ALA A 49 15.74 0.44 39.84
N GLU A 50 14.59 0.60 40.48
CA GLU A 50 13.28 0.52 39.86
C GLU A 50 13.08 1.62 38.81
N ILE A 51 13.42 2.87 39.13
CA ILE A 51 13.33 4.00 38.19
C ILE A 51 14.20 3.77 36.95
N LEU A 52 15.43 3.26 37.14
CA LEU A 52 16.32 2.94 36.01
C LEU A 52 15.75 1.79 35.15
N GLY A 53 15.16 0.79 35.81
CA GLY A 53 14.49 -0.34 35.14
C GLY A 53 13.27 0.11 34.34
N GLU A 54 12.43 0.97 34.91
CA GLU A 54 11.26 1.54 34.22
C GLU A 54 11.69 2.37 33.00
N THR A 55 12.71 3.22 33.15
CA THR A 55 13.24 4.01 32.02
C THR A 55 13.75 3.12 30.89
N ALA A 56 14.43 2.02 31.22
CA ALA A 56 14.88 1.05 30.22
C ALA A 56 13.70 0.35 29.55
N MET A 57 12.70 -0.07 30.32
CA MET A 57 11.49 -0.73 29.81
C MET A 57 10.69 0.19 28.88
N PHE A 58 10.49 1.46 29.23
CA PHE A 58 9.83 2.41 28.34
C PHE A 58 10.61 2.60 27.02
N GLY A 59 11.93 2.61 27.07
CA GLY A 59 12.77 2.64 25.88
C GLY A 59 12.57 1.41 24.97
N GLU A 60 12.35 0.25 25.53
CA GLU A 60 12.03 -0.98 24.77
C GLU A 60 10.62 -0.92 24.15
N VAL A 61 9.64 -0.42 24.90
CA VAL A 61 8.27 -0.22 24.38
C VAL A 61 8.26 0.77 23.21
N ASP A 62 9.03 1.85 23.29
CA ASP A 62 9.18 2.80 22.18
C ASP A 62 9.78 2.14 20.94
N GLN A 63 10.82 1.32 21.09
CA GLN A 63 11.41 0.56 19.99
C GLN A 63 10.41 -0.42 19.36
N GLN A 64 9.61 -1.10 20.19
CA GLN A 64 8.53 -1.97 19.69
C GLN A 64 7.49 -1.18 18.89
N THR A 65 7.13 0.02 19.35
CA THR A 65 6.17 0.90 18.67
C THR A 65 6.71 1.33 17.30
N ILE A 66 7.99 1.72 17.21
CA ILE A 66 8.66 2.06 15.94
C ILE A 66 8.61 0.85 14.99
N ARG A 67 8.95 -0.34 15.48
CA ARG A 67 8.91 -1.58 14.69
C ARG A 67 7.51 -1.90 14.17
N MET A 68 6.49 -1.79 15.02
CA MET A 68 5.10 -2.04 14.61
C MET A 68 4.60 -1.03 13.56
N ASN A 69 4.96 0.24 13.70
CA ASN A 69 4.60 1.28 12.75
C ASN A 69 5.26 1.03 11.38
N ALA A 70 6.54 0.68 11.36
CA ALA A 70 7.25 0.32 10.14
C ALA A 70 6.65 -0.93 9.47
N ALA A 71 6.29 -1.95 10.24
CA ALA A 71 5.65 -3.15 9.71
C ALA A 71 4.30 -2.84 9.06
N ARG A 72 3.49 -1.94 9.66
CA ARG A 72 2.22 -1.47 9.07
C ARG A 72 2.45 -0.70 7.76
N GLN A 73 3.46 0.16 7.71
CA GLN A 73 3.81 0.89 6.49
C GLN A 73 4.30 -0.06 5.39
N ALA A 74 5.20 -0.98 5.72
CA ALA A 74 5.69 -1.99 4.77
C ALA A 74 4.55 -2.88 4.25
N TRP A 75 3.61 -3.26 5.11
CA TRP A 75 2.42 -3.99 4.70
C TRP A 75 1.56 -3.18 3.71
N GLY A 76 1.36 -1.88 3.96
CA GLY A 76 0.64 -0.98 3.05
C GLY A 76 1.28 -0.93 1.66
N PHE A 77 2.60 -0.77 1.57
CA PHE A 77 3.34 -0.80 0.31
C PHE A 77 3.21 -2.14 -0.41
N ASN A 78 3.30 -3.26 0.32
CA ASN A 78 3.13 -4.59 -0.26
C ASN A 78 1.71 -4.82 -0.77
N ALA A 79 0.68 -4.38 -0.06
CA ALA A 79 -0.71 -4.44 -0.51
C ALA A 79 -0.92 -3.61 -1.79
N GLN A 80 -0.36 -2.40 -1.84
CA GLN A 80 -0.40 -1.57 -3.04
C GLN A 80 0.32 -2.22 -4.22
N ALA A 81 1.49 -2.83 -3.99
CA ALA A 81 2.22 -3.57 -5.02
C ALA A 81 1.39 -4.73 -5.59
N GLN A 82 0.69 -5.47 -4.74
CA GLN A 82 -0.20 -6.56 -5.19
C GLN A 82 -1.37 -6.03 -6.01
N ASN A 83 -2.01 -4.94 -5.57
CA ASN A 83 -3.10 -4.30 -6.31
C ASN A 83 -2.64 -3.85 -7.71
N GLN A 84 -1.46 -3.23 -7.82
CA GLN A 84 -0.89 -2.84 -9.11
C GLN A 84 -0.60 -4.04 -10.01
N ARG A 85 -0.07 -5.15 -9.46
CA ARG A 85 0.16 -6.39 -10.22
C ARG A 85 -1.16 -6.98 -10.73
N THR A 86 -2.19 -7.00 -9.89
CA THR A 86 -3.52 -7.48 -10.28
C THR A 86 -4.12 -6.61 -11.38
N GLN A 87 -4.05 -5.29 -11.27
CA GLN A 87 -4.50 -4.37 -12.33
C GLN A 87 -3.72 -4.58 -13.63
N ALA A 88 -2.39 -4.74 -13.56
CA ALA A 88 -1.56 -5.00 -14.72
C ALA A 88 -1.92 -6.33 -15.40
N SER A 89 -2.23 -7.38 -14.63
CA SER A 89 -2.66 -8.66 -15.17
C SER A 89 -4.03 -8.58 -15.86
N LEU A 90 -4.97 -7.86 -15.25
CA LEU A 90 -6.30 -7.59 -15.84
C LEU A 90 -6.19 -6.78 -17.13
N SER A 91 -5.35 -5.75 -17.14
CA SER A 91 -5.11 -4.94 -18.34
C SER A 91 -4.52 -5.76 -19.49
N ARG A 92 -3.58 -6.66 -19.20
CA ARG A 92 -3.02 -7.58 -20.19
C ARG A 92 -4.07 -8.56 -20.71
N TRP A 93 -4.89 -9.11 -19.81
CA TRP A 93 -5.97 -10.03 -20.20
C TRP A 93 -7.02 -9.32 -21.08
N ASN A 94 -7.46 -8.13 -20.71
CA ASN A 94 -8.37 -7.32 -21.49
C ASN A 94 -7.77 -6.92 -22.85
N GLY A 95 -6.50 -6.54 -22.88
CA GLY A 95 -5.79 -6.22 -24.11
C GLY A 95 -5.72 -7.41 -25.06
N ASN A 96 -5.41 -8.60 -24.56
CA ASN A 96 -5.42 -9.83 -25.37
C ASN A 96 -6.82 -10.20 -25.88
N ALA A 97 -7.85 -10.06 -25.03
CA ALA A 97 -9.23 -10.33 -25.44
C ALA A 97 -9.69 -9.38 -26.56
N GLN A 98 -9.36 -8.09 -26.46
CA GLN A 98 -9.67 -7.13 -27.50
C GLN A 98 -8.88 -7.38 -28.78
N ALA A 99 -7.58 -7.71 -28.70
CA ALA A 99 -6.77 -8.04 -29.86
C ALA A 99 -7.33 -9.27 -30.60
N THR A 100 -7.71 -10.31 -29.87
CA THR A 100 -8.32 -11.51 -30.45
C THR A 100 -9.68 -11.20 -31.12
N GLY A 101 -10.52 -10.40 -30.45
CA GLY A 101 -11.79 -9.95 -31.00
C GLY A 101 -11.64 -9.11 -32.28
N THR A 102 -10.63 -8.24 -32.34
CA THR A 102 -10.33 -7.42 -33.51
C THR A 102 -9.86 -8.28 -34.69
N ILE A 103 -8.99 -9.28 -34.44
CA ILE A 103 -8.50 -10.20 -35.49
C ILE A 103 -9.67 -11.04 -36.05
N LEU A 104 -10.50 -11.60 -35.19
CA LEU A 104 -11.66 -12.36 -35.62
C LEU A 104 -12.69 -11.50 -36.36
N GLY A 105 -12.93 -10.28 -35.89
CA GLY A 105 -13.80 -9.29 -36.54
C GLY A 105 -13.29 -8.89 -37.91
N SER A 106 -11.98 -8.66 -38.06
CA SER A 106 -11.39 -8.33 -39.36
C SER A 106 -11.41 -9.46 -40.35
N LEU A 107 -11.22 -10.70 -39.90
CA LEU A 107 -11.36 -11.91 -40.74
C LEU A 107 -12.82 -12.11 -41.20
N ALA A 108 -13.79 -11.88 -40.30
CA ALA A 108 -15.20 -11.98 -40.65
C ALA A 108 -15.63 -10.90 -41.67
N SER A 109 -15.10 -9.66 -41.52
CA SER A 109 -15.36 -8.59 -42.51
C SER A 109 -14.66 -8.84 -43.85
N ALA A 110 -13.44 -9.38 -43.86
CA ALA A 110 -12.73 -9.75 -45.08
C ALA A 110 -13.45 -10.88 -45.82
N ALA A 111 -13.95 -11.89 -45.08
CA ALA A 111 -14.75 -12.98 -45.67
C ALA A 111 -16.09 -12.48 -46.28
N SER A 112 -16.73 -11.47 -45.65
CA SER A 112 -17.95 -10.88 -46.16
C SER A 112 -17.70 -9.99 -47.40
N MET A 113 -16.54 -9.37 -47.54
CA MET A 113 -16.15 -8.61 -48.75
C MET A 113 -15.76 -9.53 -49.92
N GLY A 114 -15.20 -10.72 -49.63
CA GLY A 114 -14.78 -11.67 -50.67
C GLY A 114 -15.93 -12.44 -51.32
N MET A 115 -17.07 -12.53 -50.68
CA MET A 115 -18.23 -13.31 -51.16
C MET A 115 -19.40 -12.46 -51.65
N GLY A 116 -19.27 -11.11 -51.59
CA GLY A 116 -20.33 -10.14 -51.93
C GLY A 116 -20.27 -9.58 -53.35
N GLY A 117 -19.64 -10.26 -54.30
CA GLY A 117 -19.51 -9.85 -55.68
C GLY A 117 -20.59 -10.42 -56.62
N MET A 118 -21.82 -10.64 -56.19
CA MET A 118 -22.95 -10.83 -57.10
C MET A 118 -24.29 -10.75 -56.34
N GLY A 119 -25.01 -9.66 -56.56
CA GLY A 119 -26.45 -9.68 -56.37
C GLY A 119 -27.01 -8.87 -55.20
N GLY A 120 -27.62 -7.74 -55.50
CA GLY A 120 -28.82 -7.34 -54.81
C GLY A 120 -28.74 -6.17 -53.84
N ALA A 121 -29.17 -5.06 -54.34
CA ALA A 121 -29.65 -3.88 -53.60
C ALA A 121 -30.54 -4.26 -52.40
N GLY A 122 -30.35 -3.60 -51.28
CA GLY A 122 -31.45 -3.52 -50.36
C GLY A 122 -31.07 -3.42 -48.86
N ARG A 123 -31.30 -2.22 -48.36
CA ARG A 123 -31.71 -1.90 -46.98
C ARG A 123 -30.65 -1.66 -45.95
N SER A 124 -30.44 -0.38 -45.82
CA SER A 124 -30.04 0.34 -44.61
C SER A 124 -30.75 -0.20 -43.36
N ALA A 125 -30.02 -0.74 -42.43
CA ALA A 125 -30.51 -0.92 -41.07
C ALA A 125 -29.83 0.08 -40.17
N VAL A 126 -30.67 1.04 -39.83
CA VAL A 126 -30.60 2.12 -38.85
C VAL A 126 -29.89 1.68 -37.56
N GLY A 127 -28.99 2.58 -37.13
CA GLY A 127 -28.28 2.49 -35.84
C GLY A 127 -29.23 2.43 -34.66
N ALA A 128 -28.92 1.50 -33.78
CA ALA A 128 -29.36 1.54 -32.40
C ALA A 128 -28.29 2.25 -31.56
N ARG A 129 -28.49 3.55 -31.39
CA ARG A 129 -27.83 4.31 -30.32
C ARG A 129 -28.49 3.90 -29.01
N THR A 130 -27.84 3.04 -28.23
CA THR A 130 -28.17 2.89 -26.82
C THR A 130 -27.41 3.95 -26.04
N THR A 131 -28.06 5.11 -25.89
CA THR A 131 -27.66 6.08 -24.86
C THR A 131 -28.07 5.51 -23.51
N GLY A 132 -27.14 4.84 -22.86
CA GLY A 132 -27.28 4.46 -21.45
C GLY A 132 -27.12 5.72 -20.59
N THR A 133 -28.22 6.34 -20.24
CA THR A 133 -28.28 7.38 -19.21
C THR A 133 -28.01 6.74 -17.86
N ILE A 134 -26.80 6.95 -17.33
CA ILE A 134 -26.50 6.60 -15.95
C ILE A 134 -27.12 7.67 -15.06
N ASN A 135 -28.28 7.35 -14.50
CA ASN A 135 -28.96 8.19 -13.52
C ASN A 135 -28.18 8.11 -12.18
N ASN A 136 -27.40 9.15 -11.89
CA ASN A 136 -26.67 9.29 -10.66
C ASN A 136 -27.66 9.80 -9.58
N GLY A 137 -28.34 8.86 -8.92
CA GLY A 137 -29.27 9.15 -7.82
C GLY A 137 -28.54 9.74 -6.63
N GLY A 138 -28.79 11.03 -6.38
CA GLY A 138 -28.29 11.75 -5.23
C GLY A 138 -28.76 11.16 -3.91
N TRP A 139 -27.83 10.96 -3.00
CA TRP A 139 -28.11 10.72 -1.57
C TRP A 139 -28.12 12.08 -0.88
N ALA A 140 -29.31 12.63 -0.69
CA ALA A 140 -29.54 13.70 0.28
C ALA A 140 -29.96 13.04 1.60
N GLY A 141 -29.01 12.84 2.50
CA GLY A 141 -29.26 12.46 3.88
C GLY A 141 -29.19 13.70 4.76
N GLY A 142 -30.35 14.27 5.12
CA GLY A 142 -30.45 15.31 6.12
C GLY A 142 -30.33 14.70 7.51
N TYR A 143 -29.58 15.34 8.36
CA TYR A 143 -29.61 15.15 9.80
C TYR A 143 -30.32 16.37 10.41
N ALA A 144 -31.43 16.11 11.05
CA ALA A 144 -32.02 16.95 12.06
C ALA A 144 -31.56 16.47 13.43
#